data_8c46f6ce8dce0a35d93a126a518fe189
#
_entry.id   8c46f6ce8dce0a35d93a126a518fe189
#
_cell.length_a   1.000
_cell.length_b   1.000
_cell.length_c   1.000
_cell.angle_alpha   90.00
_cell.angle_beta   90.00
_cell.angle_gamma   90.00
#
_symmetry.space_group_name_H-M   'P 1'
#
loop_
_entity.id
_entity.type
_entity.pdbx_description
1 polymer ?
#
loop_
_entity_poly.entity_id
_entity_poly.type
_entity_poly.pdbx_seq_one_letter_code
_entity_poly.pdbx_strand_id
1 'polypeptide(L)'
;MTPAQILVELWPKIHTLCPEIKFQLIPFDNTPENAREILGNLGQNIDVVVGIFDETMLDLRRCAGVEISREPICCAVSIYHRLAEKNKLAVRDLYGENLMLMHRGWSHYVDELRDDIWEKHNQINIVDIDFYNVDVFNRCENSNDVLMATKTWTNVHPLLKIIPVEWEDSIPYGLLHSPKPSETVKHFLSAVQAVMDN
;
A
#
# COMPACT_ATOMS: atom_id res chain seq x y z
N MET A 1 -10.85 2.61 4.02
CA MET A 1 -9.88 2.40 2.92
C MET A 1 -10.68 2.35 1.64
N THR A 2 -10.35 3.11 0.60
CA THR A 2 -10.97 3.01 -0.73
C THR A 2 -10.14 2.01 -1.55
N PRO A 3 -10.44 0.72 -1.47
CA PRO A 3 -9.75 -0.28 -2.24
C PRO A 3 -10.14 -0.12 -3.70
N ALA A 4 -9.24 -0.39 -4.60
CA ALA A 4 -9.45 -0.42 -6.04
C ALA A 4 -9.64 0.94 -6.76
N GLN A 5 -9.23 2.07 -6.19
CA GLN A 5 -9.30 3.35 -6.92
C GLN A 5 -8.55 3.28 -8.26
N ILE A 6 -7.42 2.61 -8.30
CA ILE A 6 -6.65 2.40 -9.54
C ILE A 6 -7.44 1.62 -10.59
N LEU A 7 -8.27 0.65 -10.17
CA LEU A 7 -9.14 -0.07 -11.09
C LEU A 7 -10.25 0.82 -11.65
N VAL A 8 -10.75 1.79 -10.87
CA VAL A 8 -11.75 2.74 -11.34
C VAL A 8 -11.21 3.56 -12.51
N GLU A 9 -9.96 3.99 -12.43
CA GLU A 9 -9.29 4.76 -13.49
C GLU A 9 -9.01 3.89 -14.73
N LEU A 10 -8.60 2.65 -14.56
CA LEU A 10 -8.28 1.73 -15.66
C LEU A 10 -9.52 1.04 -16.23
N TRP A 11 -10.59 0.94 -15.47
CA TRP A 11 -11.76 0.14 -15.82
C TRP A 11 -12.39 0.46 -17.16
N PRO A 12 -12.58 1.72 -17.57
CA PRO A 12 -13.16 2.02 -18.89
C PRO A 12 -12.37 1.42 -20.05
N LYS A 13 -11.03 1.41 -19.94
CA LYS A 13 -10.15 0.80 -20.94
C LYS A 13 -10.19 -0.73 -20.88
N ILE A 14 -10.14 -1.30 -19.66
CA ILE A 14 -10.23 -2.74 -19.46
C ILE A 14 -11.56 -3.27 -19.99
N HIS A 15 -12.67 -2.61 -19.67
CA HIS A 15 -14.00 -3.00 -20.14
C HIS A 15 -14.15 -3.00 -21.67
N THR A 16 -13.39 -2.15 -22.35
CA THR A 16 -13.37 -2.16 -23.82
C THR A 16 -12.70 -3.43 -24.38
N LEU A 17 -11.73 -3.99 -23.65
CA LEU A 17 -11.00 -5.21 -24.05
C LEU A 17 -11.71 -6.50 -23.63
N CYS A 18 -12.44 -6.47 -22.52
CA CYS A 18 -13.16 -7.62 -21.97
C CYS A 18 -14.54 -7.21 -21.42
N PRO A 19 -15.52 -6.88 -22.30
CA PRO A 19 -16.83 -6.36 -21.89
C PRO A 19 -17.70 -7.39 -21.15
N GLU A 20 -17.40 -8.67 -21.24
CA GLU A 20 -18.10 -9.75 -20.57
C GLU A 20 -17.73 -9.86 -19.08
N ILE A 21 -16.59 -9.28 -18.64
CA ILE A 21 -16.15 -9.33 -17.25
C ILE A 21 -16.96 -8.32 -16.44
N LYS A 22 -17.52 -8.79 -15.33
CA LYS A 22 -18.23 -7.97 -14.34
C LYS A 22 -17.50 -7.99 -13.02
N PHE A 23 -17.36 -6.81 -12.40
CA PHE A 23 -16.81 -6.68 -11.06
C PHE A 23 -17.88 -6.77 -9.99
N GLN A 24 -17.53 -7.48 -8.94
CA GLN A 24 -18.22 -7.41 -7.66
C GLN A 24 -17.21 -6.99 -6.59
N LEU A 25 -17.46 -5.84 -5.95
CA LEU A 25 -16.67 -5.41 -4.79
C LEU A 25 -17.13 -6.17 -3.56
N ILE A 26 -16.20 -6.85 -2.90
CA ILE A 26 -16.46 -7.59 -1.67
C ILE A 26 -15.80 -6.83 -0.52
N PRO A 27 -16.58 -6.21 0.39
CA PRO A 27 -16.03 -5.54 1.56
C PRO A 27 -15.50 -6.57 2.56
N PHE A 28 -14.38 -6.26 3.18
CA PHE A 28 -13.84 -7.03 4.29
C PHE A 28 -13.17 -6.14 5.32
N ASP A 29 -13.16 -6.57 6.57
CA ASP A 29 -12.44 -5.89 7.63
C ASP A 29 -10.94 -6.14 7.48
N ASN A 30 -10.17 -5.05 7.42
CA ASN A 30 -8.71 -5.12 7.26
C ASN A 30 -8.05 -5.45 8.60
N THR A 31 -8.12 -6.72 9.00
CA THR A 31 -7.41 -7.29 10.14
C THR A 31 -6.30 -8.23 9.67
N PRO A 32 -5.27 -8.50 10.48
CA PRO A 32 -4.21 -9.46 10.13
C PRO A 32 -4.76 -10.84 9.78
N GLU A 33 -5.79 -11.31 10.49
CA GLU A 33 -6.44 -12.60 10.30
C GLU A 33 -7.16 -12.66 8.96
N ASN A 34 -8.03 -11.68 8.68
CA ASN A 34 -8.78 -11.60 7.43
C ASN A 34 -7.85 -11.42 6.23
N ALA A 35 -6.83 -10.58 6.34
CA ALA A 35 -5.86 -10.41 5.27
C ALA A 35 -5.11 -11.72 4.96
N ARG A 36 -4.72 -12.47 5.99
CA ARG A 36 -4.07 -13.79 5.82
C ARG A 36 -5.01 -14.80 5.18
N GLU A 37 -6.24 -14.87 5.65
CA GLU A 37 -7.26 -15.77 5.12
C GLU A 37 -7.56 -15.47 3.65
N ILE A 38 -7.85 -14.21 3.31
CA ILE A 38 -8.19 -13.77 1.95
C ILE A 38 -7.04 -14.04 1.00
N LEU A 39 -5.83 -13.60 1.35
CA LEU A 39 -4.67 -13.72 0.46
C LEU A 39 -4.21 -15.18 0.30
N GLY A 40 -4.38 -16.01 1.33
CA GLY A 40 -4.10 -17.44 1.26
C GLY A 40 -5.14 -18.24 0.46
N ASN A 41 -6.31 -17.67 0.17
CA ASN A 41 -7.44 -18.33 -0.51
C ASN A 41 -7.90 -17.57 -1.77
N LEU A 42 -7.02 -16.77 -2.40
CA LEU A 42 -7.34 -16.08 -3.65
C LEU A 42 -7.76 -17.07 -4.75
N GLY A 43 -8.83 -16.74 -5.45
CA GLY A 43 -9.45 -17.59 -6.47
C GLY A 43 -10.57 -18.52 -5.94
N GLN A 44 -10.90 -18.45 -4.63
CA GLN A 44 -12.05 -19.17 -4.06
C GLN A 44 -13.27 -18.22 -3.91
N ASN A 45 -13.15 -17.22 -3.05
CA ASN A 45 -14.23 -16.25 -2.78
C ASN A 45 -13.90 -14.85 -3.30
N ILE A 46 -12.61 -14.51 -3.36
CA ILE A 46 -12.08 -13.25 -3.90
C ILE A 46 -11.04 -13.63 -4.94
N ASP A 47 -11.20 -13.12 -6.15
CA ASP A 47 -10.31 -13.42 -7.25
C ASP A 47 -9.04 -12.56 -7.22
N VAL A 48 -9.21 -11.27 -6.86
CA VAL A 48 -8.16 -10.25 -6.93
C VAL A 48 -8.24 -9.31 -5.74
N VAL A 49 -7.09 -8.97 -5.16
CA VAL A 49 -6.94 -7.92 -4.15
C VAL A 49 -6.00 -6.84 -4.69
N VAL A 50 -6.36 -5.58 -4.48
CA VAL A 50 -5.49 -4.44 -4.83
C VAL A 50 -4.69 -4.03 -3.60
N GLY A 51 -3.38 -3.88 -3.74
CA GLY A 51 -2.54 -3.46 -2.63
C GLY A 51 -1.07 -3.31 -2.98
N ILE A 52 -0.31 -2.88 -1.99
CA ILE A 52 1.15 -2.90 -2.03
C ILE A 52 1.65 -4.33 -1.80
N PHE A 53 2.77 -4.67 -2.44
CA PHE A 53 3.38 -5.99 -2.28
C PHE A 53 4.87 -5.96 -2.62
N ASP A 54 5.56 -7.02 -2.27
CA ASP A 54 6.88 -7.40 -2.78
C ASP A 54 7.00 -8.92 -2.90
N GLU A 55 8.11 -9.41 -3.40
CA GLU A 55 8.34 -10.84 -3.61
C GLU A 55 8.24 -11.63 -2.30
N THR A 56 8.81 -11.10 -1.19
CA THR A 56 8.73 -11.73 0.12
C THR A 56 7.28 -11.87 0.60
N MET A 57 6.50 -10.81 0.43
CA MET A 57 5.07 -10.81 0.78
C MET A 57 4.27 -11.79 -0.08
N LEU A 58 4.56 -11.88 -1.38
CA LEU A 58 3.89 -12.83 -2.29
C LEU A 58 4.19 -14.27 -1.90
N ASP A 59 5.45 -14.59 -1.61
CA ASP A 59 5.89 -15.93 -1.20
C ASP A 59 5.26 -16.36 0.12
N LEU A 60 5.31 -15.51 1.15
CA LEU A 60 4.71 -15.76 2.46
C LEU A 60 3.20 -16.03 2.38
N ARG A 61 2.51 -15.35 1.47
CA ARG A 61 1.06 -15.41 1.30
C ARG A 61 0.64 -16.42 0.23
N ARG A 62 1.59 -17.02 -0.46
CA ARG A 62 1.37 -17.98 -1.57
C ARG A 62 0.45 -17.41 -2.65
N CYS A 63 0.62 -16.15 -2.99
CA CYS A 63 -0.10 -15.48 -4.06
C CYS A 63 0.88 -14.97 -5.13
N ALA A 64 0.34 -14.53 -6.26
CA ALA A 64 1.06 -13.87 -7.33
C ALA A 64 0.64 -12.41 -7.42
N GLY A 65 1.48 -11.56 -8.02
CA GLY A 65 1.23 -10.14 -8.16
C GLY A 65 1.48 -9.64 -9.58
N VAL A 66 0.68 -8.67 -10.00
CA VAL A 66 0.90 -7.87 -11.22
C VAL A 66 1.10 -6.42 -10.78
N GLU A 67 2.30 -5.89 -10.98
CA GLU A 67 2.60 -4.49 -10.68
C GLU A 67 1.86 -3.59 -11.69
N ILE A 68 1.13 -2.60 -11.19
CA ILE A 68 0.45 -1.58 -11.99
C ILE A 68 1.20 -0.25 -11.88
N SER A 69 1.68 0.09 -10.68
CA SER A 69 2.45 1.31 -10.43
C SER A 69 3.46 1.10 -9.31
N ARG A 70 4.39 2.03 -9.23
CA ARG A 70 5.24 2.19 -8.06
C ARG A 70 4.75 3.37 -7.23
N GLU A 71 4.38 3.07 -5.99
CA GLU A 71 3.90 4.07 -5.06
C GLU A 71 5.07 4.66 -4.28
N PRO A 72 5.30 5.98 -4.36
CA PRO A 72 6.29 6.64 -3.50
C PRO A 72 5.94 6.39 -2.03
N ILE A 73 6.95 6.08 -1.24
CA ILE A 73 6.80 6.04 0.21
C ILE A 73 6.67 7.47 0.71
N CYS A 74 5.57 7.76 1.38
CA CYS A 74 5.19 9.06 1.92
C CYS A 74 5.12 8.98 3.45
N CYS A 75 4.88 10.12 4.08
CA CYS A 75 4.53 10.20 5.49
C CYS A 75 3.09 10.69 5.67
N ALA A 76 2.37 10.06 6.59
CA ALA A 76 1.10 10.55 7.12
C ALA A 76 1.35 11.22 8.47
N VAL A 77 0.69 12.35 8.69
CA VAL A 77 0.72 13.10 9.94
C VAL A 77 -0.68 13.60 10.27
N SER A 78 -0.98 13.81 11.55
CA SER A 78 -2.18 14.55 11.95
C SER A 78 -2.22 15.90 11.25
N ILE A 79 -3.41 16.36 10.85
CA ILE A 79 -3.59 17.71 10.27
C ILE A 79 -3.16 18.83 11.24
N TYR A 80 -3.02 18.52 12.54
CA TYR A 80 -2.55 19.42 13.59
C TYR A 80 -1.04 19.31 13.86
N HIS A 81 -0.36 18.37 13.22
CA HIS A 81 1.07 18.16 13.37
C HIS A 81 1.86 19.31 12.75
N ARG A 82 3.02 19.69 13.34
CA ARG A 82 3.88 20.77 12.82
C ARG A 82 4.28 20.60 11.34
N LEU A 83 4.36 19.36 10.86
CA LEU A 83 4.70 19.06 9.47
C LEU A 83 3.52 19.19 8.52
N ALA A 84 2.29 19.27 9.01
CA ALA A 84 1.09 19.32 8.17
C ALA A 84 1.00 20.58 7.29
N GLU A 85 1.70 21.65 7.63
CA GLU A 85 1.75 22.87 6.80
C GLU A 85 2.59 22.67 5.53
N LYS A 86 3.46 21.64 5.49
CA LYS A 86 4.33 21.36 4.35
C LYS A 86 3.59 20.57 3.26
N ASN A 87 3.99 20.82 2.01
CA ASN A 87 3.50 20.07 0.86
C ASN A 87 4.48 18.96 0.42
N LYS A 88 5.71 19.03 0.90
CA LYS A 88 6.77 18.04 0.72
C LYS A 88 7.73 18.11 1.91
N LEU A 89 8.20 16.99 2.40
CA LEU A 89 9.16 16.90 3.49
C LEU A 89 10.57 16.63 2.93
N ALA A 90 11.54 17.37 3.41
CA ALA A 90 12.92 16.93 3.36
C ALA A 90 13.15 15.88 4.46
N VAL A 91 14.04 14.91 4.25
CA VAL A 91 14.31 13.86 5.27
C VAL A 91 14.69 14.47 6.62
N ARG A 92 15.44 15.59 6.64
CA ARG A 92 15.79 16.32 7.87
C ARG A 92 14.59 16.90 8.64
N ASP A 93 13.44 17.08 8.00
CA ASP A 93 12.22 17.54 8.68
C ASP A 93 11.68 16.48 9.67
N LEU A 94 12.05 15.21 9.45
CA LEU A 94 11.71 14.08 10.31
C LEU A 94 12.66 13.90 11.49
N TYR A 95 13.72 14.69 11.60
CA TYR A 95 14.67 14.59 12.72
C TYR A 95 13.99 14.92 14.04
N GLY A 96 14.14 14.03 15.01
CA GLY A 96 13.49 14.10 16.30
C GLY A 96 12.06 13.55 16.33
N GLU A 97 11.49 13.16 15.17
CA GLU A 97 10.17 12.52 15.11
C GLU A 97 10.25 11.01 15.37
N ASN A 98 9.14 10.46 15.82
CA ASN A 98 8.89 9.03 15.83
C ASN A 98 8.26 8.64 14.49
N LEU A 99 8.96 7.86 13.69
CA LEU A 99 8.45 7.34 12.42
C LEU A 99 7.97 5.89 12.60
N MET A 100 6.66 5.71 12.54
CA MET A 100 6.01 4.41 12.59
C MET A 100 6.19 3.69 11.24
N LEU A 101 6.87 2.56 11.26
CA LEU A 101 7.14 1.69 10.11
C LEU A 101 6.70 0.26 10.43
N MET A 102 6.30 -0.49 9.41
CA MET A 102 6.13 -1.94 9.56
C MET A 102 7.42 -2.56 10.10
N HIS A 103 7.26 -3.55 10.98
CA HIS A 103 8.37 -4.28 11.57
C HIS A 103 9.28 -4.89 10.48
N ARG A 104 10.55 -5.13 10.84
CA ARG A 104 11.51 -5.73 9.92
C ARG A 104 11.06 -7.10 9.41
N GLY A 105 11.31 -7.36 8.12
CA GLY A 105 10.90 -8.58 7.42
C GLY A 105 9.47 -8.54 6.86
N TRP A 106 8.77 -7.42 6.98
CA TRP A 106 7.46 -7.25 6.36
C TRP A 106 7.56 -7.00 4.86
N SER A 107 8.51 -6.18 4.44
CA SER A 107 8.82 -5.85 3.04
C SER A 107 10.28 -5.46 2.91
N HIS A 108 10.99 -5.94 1.89
CA HIS A 108 12.38 -5.55 1.68
C HIS A 108 12.52 -4.06 1.34
N TYR A 109 11.58 -3.44 0.65
CA TYR A 109 11.59 -1.99 0.39
C TYR A 109 11.51 -1.17 1.68
N VAL A 110 10.70 -1.63 2.64
CA VAL A 110 10.62 -0.98 3.97
C VAL A 110 11.88 -1.25 4.76
N ASP A 111 12.47 -2.44 4.64
CA ASP A 111 13.73 -2.78 5.31
C ASP A 111 14.90 -1.96 4.76
N GLU A 112 14.98 -1.73 3.45
CA GLU A 112 15.96 -0.84 2.83
C GLU A 112 15.83 0.60 3.34
N LEU A 113 14.61 1.15 3.39
CA LEU A 113 14.35 2.46 3.97
C LEU A 113 14.78 2.51 5.47
N ARG A 114 14.51 1.46 6.23
CA ARG A 114 14.93 1.37 7.65
C ARG A 114 16.45 1.38 7.79
N ASP A 115 17.15 0.67 6.92
CA ASP A 115 18.61 0.62 6.91
C ASP A 115 19.20 1.99 6.52
N ASP A 116 18.65 2.66 5.52
CA ASP A 116 19.05 4.00 5.13
C ASP A 116 18.84 5.02 6.26
N ILE A 117 17.69 4.97 6.92
CA ILE A 117 17.43 5.81 8.11
C ILE A 117 18.44 5.52 9.22
N TRP A 118 18.70 4.27 9.50
CA TRP A 118 19.66 3.88 10.55
C TRP A 118 21.08 4.38 10.26
N GLU A 119 21.52 4.25 9.02
CA GLU A 119 22.88 4.60 8.61
C GLU A 119 23.08 6.11 8.46
N LYS A 120 22.12 6.83 7.85
CA LYS A 120 22.30 8.22 7.43
C LYS A 120 21.47 9.22 8.22
N HIS A 121 20.39 8.79 8.86
CA HIS A 121 19.37 9.66 9.46
C HIS A 121 18.98 9.19 10.87
N ASN A 122 19.96 8.81 11.68
CA ASN A 122 19.79 8.26 13.03
C ASN A 122 19.11 9.19 14.05
N GLN A 123 18.79 10.42 13.64
CA GLN A 123 17.97 11.36 14.41
C GLN A 123 16.46 11.05 14.28
N ILE A 124 16.07 10.15 13.38
CA ILE A 124 14.69 9.69 13.24
C ILE A 124 14.51 8.47 14.14
N ASN A 125 13.52 8.50 15.03
CA ASN A 125 13.22 7.38 15.89
C ASN A 125 12.26 6.41 15.17
N ILE A 126 12.72 5.19 14.86
CA ILE A 126 11.84 4.19 14.25
C ILE A 126 11.00 3.52 15.33
N VAL A 127 9.69 3.45 15.09
CA VAL A 127 8.69 2.78 15.93
C VAL A 127 8.03 1.69 15.11
N ASP A 128 8.15 0.44 15.56
CA ASP A 128 7.57 -0.70 14.86
C ASP A 128 6.04 -0.73 14.99
N ILE A 129 5.37 -1.06 13.89
CA ILE A 129 3.97 -1.42 13.85
C ILE A 129 3.80 -2.80 13.20
N ASP A 130 2.78 -3.54 13.61
CA ASP A 130 2.56 -4.91 13.14
C ASP A 130 1.62 -4.99 11.94
N PHE A 131 0.73 -4.02 11.79
CA PHE A 131 -0.28 -4.03 10.73
C PHE A 131 -0.91 -2.65 10.52
N TYR A 132 -1.27 -2.33 9.27
CA TYR A 132 -2.01 -1.11 8.94
C TYR A 132 -3.52 -1.32 9.13
N ASN A 133 -4.04 -0.83 10.23
CA ASN A 133 -5.47 -0.86 10.58
C ASN A 133 -5.95 0.51 11.07
N VAL A 134 -7.23 0.61 11.40
CA VAL A 134 -7.83 1.85 11.91
C VAL A 134 -7.16 2.32 13.20
N ASP A 135 -6.71 1.41 14.07
CA ASP A 135 -6.08 1.77 15.34
C ASP A 135 -4.73 2.47 15.13
N VAL A 136 -3.94 2.02 14.14
CA VAL A 136 -2.67 2.68 13.78
C VAL A 136 -2.92 4.07 13.20
N PHE A 137 -3.96 4.26 12.38
CA PHE A 137 -4.32 5.59 11.87
C PHE A 137 -4.82 6.51 12.99
N ASN A 138 -5.67 6.00 13.89
CA ASN A 138 -6.11 6.73 15.08
C ASN A 138 -4.92 7.08 15.99
N ARG A 139 -3.97 6.17 16.17
CA ARG A 139 -2.75 6.43 16.94
C ARG A 139 -1.94 7.56 16.30
N CYS A 140 -1.73 7.54 15.00
CA CYS A 140 -1.02 8.60 14.28
C CYS A 140 -1.72 9.94 14.42
N GLU A 141 -3.05 9.96 14.34
CA GLU A 141 -3.84 11.18 14.49
C GLU A 141 -3.76 11.76 15.91
N ASN A 142 -3.86 10.89 16.95
CA ASN A 142 -3.89 11.29 18.36
C ASN A 142 -2.51 11.47 19.00
N SER A 143 -1.42 11.37 18.23
CA SER A 143 -0.05 11.55 18.70
C SER A 143 0.72 12.54 17.83
N ASN A 144 1.99 12.78 18.19
CA ASN A 144 2.93 13.48 17.33
C ASN A 144 3.76 12.49 16.48
N ASP A 145 3.37 11.22 16.40
CA ASP A 145 4.07 10.23 15.58
C ASP A 145 3.78 10.48 14.11
N VAL A 146 4.77 10.18 13.27
CA VAL A 146 4.67 10.19 11.81
C VAL A 146 4.49 8.76 11.36
N LEU A 147 3.57 8.48 10.44
CA LEU A 147 3.32 7.14 9.93
C LEU A 147 3.80 7.02 8.48
N MET A 148 4.58 5.98 8.18
CA MET A 148 4.85 5.61 6.79
C MET A 148 3.54 5.32 6.06
N ALA A 149 3.38 5.88 4.89
CA ALA A 149 2.18 5.78 4.07
C ALA A 149 2.52 5.75 2.58
N THR A 150 1.54 5.53 1.75
CA THR A 150 1.65 5.72 0.30
C THR A 150 0.66 6.79 -0.17
N LYS A 151 0.90 7.36 -1.34
CA LYS A 151 0.02 8.39 -1.91
C LYS A 151 -1.42 7.89 -2.09
N THR A 152 -1.60 6.63 -2.40
CA THR A 152 -2.91 5.98 -2.57
C THR A 152 -3.77 5.99 -1.30
N TRP A 153 -3.19 6.29 -0.14
CA TRP A 153 -3.90 6.38 1.15
C TRP A 153 -4.40 7.79 1.50
N THR A 154 -4.42 8.72 0.56
CA THR A 154 -4.79 10.14 0.80
C THR A 154 -6.13 10.31 1.53
N ASN A 155 -7.06 9.38 1.40
CA ASN A 155 -8.38 9.44 2.04
C ASN A 155 -8.60 8.32 3.08
N VAL A 156 -7.53 7.74 3.61
CA VAL A 156 -7.64 6.62 4.57
C VAL A 156 -8.20 7.05 5.91
N HIS A 157 -7.92 8.29 6.31
CA HIS A 157 -8.40 8.88 7.56
C HIS A 157 -8.64 10.39 7.37
N PRO A 158 -9.78 10.95 7.82
CA PRO A 158 -10.15 12.34 7.55
C PRO A 158 -9.23 13.40 8.18
N LEU A 159 -8.55 13.04 9.27
CA LEU A 159 -7.67 13.93 10.03
C LEU A 159 -6.18 13.64 9.80
N LEU A 160 -5.84 12.83 8.78
CA LEU A 160 -4.46 12.61 8.38
C LEU A 160 -4.16 13.25 7.03
N LYS A 161 -3.01 13.90 6.95
CA LYS A 161 -2.45 14.44 5.70
C LYS A 161 -1.30 13.55 5.24
N ILE A 162 -1.36 13.09 3.99
CA ILE A 162 -0.27 12.36 3.34
C ILE A 162 0.65 13.37 2.68
N ILE A 163 1.94 13.32 3.00
CA ILE A 163 2.95 14.26 2.51
C ILE A 163 4.10 13.47 1.87
N PRO A 164 4.46 13.75 0.61
CA PRO A 164 5.64 13.18 -0.02
C PRO A 164 6.92 13.56 0.72
N VAL A 165 7.89 12.66 0.73
CA VAL A 165 9.23 12.88 1.32
C VAL A 165 10.28 12.88 0.20
N GLU A 166 11.40 13.60 0.42
CA GLU A 166 12.52 13.70 -0.52
C GLU A 166 13.49 12.50 -0.42
N TRP A 167 12.97 11.31 -0.31
CA TRP A 167 13.69 10.07 -0.54
C TRP A 167 13.21 9.43 -1.85
N GLU A 168 13.98 8.50 -2.40
CA GLU A 168 13.64 7.85 -3.68
C GLU A 168 12.91 6.53 -3.52
N ASP A 169 12.54 6.19 -2.28
CA ASP A 169 11.94 4.92 -1.92
C ASP A 169 10.50 4.81 -2.43
N SER A 170 10.22 3.68 -3.05
CA SER A 170 8.90 3.35 -3.59
C SER A 170 8.62 1.87 -3.44
N ILE A 171 7.35 1.49 -3.39
CA ILE A 171 6.91 0.11 -3.23
C ILE A 171 5.95 -0.27 -4.37
N PRO A 172 6.04 -1.49 -4.94
CA PRO A 172 5.09 -1.96 -5.94
C PRO A 172 3.65 -1.93 -5.42
N TYR A 173 2.76 -1.45 -6.27
CA TYR A 173 1.31 -1.43 -6.05
C TYR A 173 0.61 -2.06 -7.23
N GLY A 174 -0.36 -2.93 -6.99
CA GLY A 174 -1.04 -3.61 -8.08
C GLY A 174 -2.02 -4.67 -7.60
N LEU A 175 -2.13 -5.73 -8.40
CA LEU A 175 -3.12 -6.80 -8.23
C LEU A 175 -2.47 -8.05 -7.68
N LEU A 176 -2.97 -8.52 -6.55
CA LEU A 176 -2.63 -9.83 -5.99
C LEU A 176 -3.71 -10.83 -6.39
N HIS A 177 -3.30 -11.99 -6.86
CA HIS A 177 -4.20 -13.04 -7.35
C HIS A 177 -3.67 -14.43 -7.02
N SER A 178 -4.47 -15.46 -7.25
CA SER A 178 -4.03 -16.86 -7.11
C SER A 178 -2.85 -17.15 -8.06
N PRO A 179 -1.82 -17.92 -7.66
CA PRO A 179 -0.77 -18.41 -8.58
C PRO A 179 -1.32 -19.27 -9.72
N LYS A 180 -2.53 -19.79 -9.55
CA LYS A 180 -3.27 -20.57 -10.54
C LYS A 180 -4.64 -19.93 -10.79
N PRO A 181 -4.69 -18.75 -11.43
CA PRO A 181 -5.93 -18.04 -11.64
C PRO A 181 -6.84 -18.78 -12.65
N SER A 182 -8.16 -18.58 -12.52
CA SER A 182 -9.13 -19.06 -13.51
C SER A 182 -8.92 -18.42 -14.87
N GLU A 183 -9.47 -19.01 -15.94
CA GLU A 183 -9.36 -18.45 -17.29
C GLU A 183 -9.95 -17.01 -17.38
N THR A 184 -11.03 -16.75 -16.66
CA THR A 184 -11.62 -15.40 -16.56
C THR A 184 -10.64 -14.40 -15.92
N VAL A 185 -9.99 -14.81 -14.84
CA VAL A 185 -9.00 -13.97 -14.16
C VAL A 185 -7.76 -13.77 -15.04
N LYS A 186 -7.29 -14.80 -15.74
CA LYS A 186 -6.18 -14.66 -16.71
C LYS A 186 -6.51 -13.67 -17.81
N HIS A 187 -7.71 -13.75 -18.38
CA HIS A 187 -8.17 -12.81 -19.40
C HIS A 187 -8.21 -11.37 -18.87
N PHE A 188 -8.74 -11.19 -17.65
CA PHE A 188 -8.73 -9.89 -16.98
C PHE A 188 -7.30 -9.36 -16.76
N LEU A 189 -6.38 -10.16 -16.23
CA LEU A 189 -4.99 -9.76 -16.01
C LEU A 189 -4.27 -9.40 -17.32
N SER A 190 -4.55 -10.15 -18.41
CA SER A 190 -4.01 -9.84 -19.73
C SER A 190 -4.55 -8.50 -20.27
N ALA A 191 -5.82 -8.18 -20.02
CA ALA A 191 -6.40 -6.89 -20.39
C ALA A 191 -5.80 -5.74 -19.57
N VAL A 192 -5.55 -5.95 -18.27
CA VAL A 192 -4.84 -4.97 -17.43
C VAL A 192 -3.45 -4.70 -17.99
N GLN A 193 -2.68 -5.74 -18.29
CA GLN A 193 -1.33 -5.59 -18.85
C GLN A 193 -1.38 -4.82 -20.18
N ALA A 194 -2.28 -5.17 -21.09
CA ALA A 194 -2.43 -4.47 -22.37
C ALA A 194 -2.79 -2.98 -22.23
N VAL A 195 -3.52 -2.62 -21.19
CA VAL A 195 -3.83 -1.20 -20.87
C VAL A 195 -2.63 -0.48 -20.30
N MET A 196 -1.76 -1.18 -19.56
CA MET A 196 -0.56 -0.61 -18.96
C MET A 196 0.56 -0.37 -19.99
N ASP A 197 0.64 -1.22 -21.03
CA ASP A 197 1.67 -1.16 -22.08
C ASP A 197 1.38 -0.07 -23.15
N ASN A 198 0.18 0.58 -23.11
CA ASN A 198 -0.29 1.64 -24.03
C ASN A 198 -0.36 3.01 -23.35
#